data_e3e53058b22544a737f3e2431e299de4
#
_entry.id   e3e53058b22544a737f3e2431e299de4
#
_cell.length_a   1.000
_cell.length_b   1.000
_cell.length_c   1.000
_cell.angle_alpha   90.00
_cell.angle_beta   90.00
_cell.angle_gamma   90.00
#
_symmetry.space_group_name_H-M   'P 1'
#
loop_
_entity.id
_entity.type
_entity.pdbx_description
1 polymer ?
#
loop_
_entity_poly.entity_id
_entity_poly.type
_entity_poly.pdbx_seq_one_letter_code
_entity_poly.pdbx_strand_id
1 'polypeptide(L)'
;MTFDFARFPSFDGFPRAGLHHGPTPLVPAPRLGEALGIPRLLLKCDDVHPLGVGGNKLRKLDFHLGAALADGVDTVITFGALQTNHGRQTAAACARLGLRCELVLTAEVSRSGDAYERSGNVPLDLLFGARVHVCASGEESAATYERLVAEAADEGRKVRTIPVGGSDPLGVLGYVDATRELAAQLVEQGLDHARIVSPHASGATAAGLAFGTELLGSLEVDIACVSHPLNEAVDNLSQLTAGAAELLGFDPPKLAHVWLNDTTIGEGYGIPASGTWEAIRLFGRTEGVVLDPVYTGKAAAALVEWAAAGRYSPEETVVFVHTGGLPGLFGYAPEFMAEARK
;
A
#
# COMPACT_ATOMS: atom_id res chain seq x y z
N MET A 1 2.23 28.43 -4.13
CA MET A 1 2.91 28.13 -2.85
C MET A 1 3.99 27.12 -3.17
N THR A 2 5.18 27.19 -2.59
CA THR A 2 6.24 26.21 -2.83
C THR A 2 6.26 25.21 -1.69
N PHE A 3 6.62 23.95 -1.97
CA PHE A 3 6.77 22.91 -0.95
C PHE A 3 7.84 23.28 0.09
N ASP A 4 7.53 23.12 1.36
CA ASP A 4 8.45 23.44 2.46
C ASP A 4 9.33 22.22 2.83
N PHE A 5 10.32 21.94 2.00
CA PHE A 5 11.26 20.83 2.25
C PHE A 5 12.11 21.03 3.53
N ALA A 6 12.23 22.24 4.06
CA ALA A 6 13.01 22.50 5.27
C ALA A 6 12.35 21.89 6.52
N ARG A 7 11.05 21.66 6.50
CA ARG A 7 10.32 21.00 7.59
C ARG A 7 10.42 19.47 7.56
N PHE A 8 10.98 18.90 6.50
CA PHE A 8 11.06 17.44 6.40
C PHE A 8 12.12 16.88 7.37
N PRO A 9 11.80 15.78 8.07
CA PRO A 9 12.75 15.15 9.00
C PRO A 9 13.90 14.49 8.25
N SER A 10 15.08 14.43 8.88
CA SER A 10 16.11 13.46 8.50
C SER A 10 15.68 12.06 8.96
N PHE A 11 16.00 11.07 8.13
CA PHE A 11 15.82 9.65 8.46
C PHE A 11 17.15 8.96 8.83
N ASP A 12 18.23 9.72 9.05
CA ASP A 12 19.57 9.18 9.33
C ASP A 12 19.64 8.32 10.58
N GLY A 13 18.74 8.54 11.55
CA GLY A 13 18.60 7.71 12.75
C GLY A 13 17.84 6.37 12.54
N PHE A 14 17.31 6.12 11.34
CA PHE A 14 16.51 4.94 11.04
C PHE A 14 17.25 4.04 10.04
N PRO A 15 17.74 2.85 10.45
CA PRO A 15 18.38 1.91 9.54
C PRO A 15 17.49 1.53 8.36
N ARG A 16 18.07 1.47 7.17
CA ARG A 16 17.42 1.08 5.92
C ARG A 16 18.01 -0.22 5.39
N ALA A 17 17.17 -1.09 4.86
CA ALA A 17 17.60 -2.36 4.28
C ALA A 17 18.12 -2.24 2.82
N GLY A 18 17.97 -1.07 2.20
CA GLY A 18 18.37 -0.84 0.82
C GLY A 18 17.49 -1.60 -0.19
N LEU A 19 16.21 -1.72 0.08
CA LEU A 19 15.25 -2.40 -0.80
C LEU A 19 14.76 -1.49 -1.92
N HIS A 20 14.71 -0.19 -1.66
CA HIS A 20 14.20 0.82 -2.58
C HIS A 20 15.35 1.69 -3.10
N HIS A 21 15.56 1.68 -4.40
CA HIS A 21 16.66 2.39 -5.04
C HIS A 21 16.11 3.46 -5.99
N GLY A 22 16.12 4.69 -5.53
CA GLY A 22 15.68 5.86 -6.32
C GLY A 22 14.16 6.02 -6.40
N PRO A 23 13.71 7.12 -7.01
CA PRO A 23 12.30 7.44 -7.10
C PRO A 23 11.54 6.48 -8.03
N THR A 24 10.31 6.11 -7.64
CA THR A 24 9.39 5.44 -8.57
C THR A 24 8.86 6.43 -9.60
N PRO A 25 8.47 5.99 -10.81
CA PRO A 25 8.02 6.89 -11.85
C PRO A 25 6.78 7.73 -11.45
N LEU A 26 6.77 8.99 -11.85
CA LEU A 26 5.59 9.87 -11.85
C LEU A 26 5.29 10.22 -13.30
N VAL A 27 4.25 9.62 -13.88
CA VAL A 27 3.96 9.68 -15.32
C VAL A 27 2.58 10.27 -15.59
N PRO A 28 2.40 11.03 -16.70
CA PRO A 28 1.08 11.53 -17.09
C PRO A 28 0.18 10.37 -17.56
N ALA A 29 -1.13 10.55 -17.30
CA ALA A 29 -2.20 9.65 -17.76
C ALA A 29 -3.21 10.43 -18.61
N PRO A 30 -2.84 10.89 -19.81
CA PRO A 30 -3.61 11.87 -20.57
C PRO A 30 -4.96 11.34 -21.07
N ARG A 31 -5.04 10.07 -21.51
CA ARG A 31 -6.30 9.49 -22.00
C ARG A 31 -7.28 9.21 -20.86
N LEU A 32 -6.76 8.79 -19.72
CA LEU A 32 -7.56 8.63 -18.50
C LEU A 32 -8.01 10.00 -18.00
N GLY A 33 -7.12 10.97 -17.97
CA GLY A 33 -7.42 12.35 -17.60
C GLY A 33 -8.52 12.98 -18.47
N GLU A 34 -8.46 12.78 -19.80
CA GLU A 34 -9.51 13.20 -20.73
C GLU A 34 -10.85 12.51 -20.40
N ALA A 35 -10.84 11.21 -20.17
CA ALA A 35 -12.05 10.44 -19.86
C ALA A 35 -12.71 10.86 -18.54
N LEU A 36 -11.93 11.34 -17.55
CA LEU A 36 -12.41 11.77 -16.24
C LEU A 36 -12.62 13.29 -16.11
N GLY A 37 -12.27 14.08 -17.14
CA GLY A 37 -12.30 15.54 -17.03
C GLY A 37 -11.21 16.12 -16.12
N ILE A 38 -10.10 15.40 -15.93
CA ILE A 38 -8.93 15.79 -15.12
C ILE A 38 -7.71 15.92 -16.03
N PRO A 39 -7.50 17.04 -16.75
CA PRO A 39 -6.45 17.15 -17.76
C PRO A 39 -5.02 16.93 -17.24
N ARG A 40 -4.79 17.19 -15.96
CA ARG A 40 -3.48 16.97 -15.30
C ARG A 40 -3.53 15.79 -14.34
N LEU A 41 -3.90 14.62 -14.85
CA LEU A 41 -3.86 13.37 -14.08
C LEU A 41 -2.49 12.71 -14.25
N LEU A 42 -1.85 12.40 -13.12
CA LEU A 42 -0.57 11.72 -13.04
C LEU A 42 -0.73 10.39 -12.29
N LEU A 43 0.11 9.41 -12.61
CA LEU A 43 0.22 8.14 -11.89
C LEU A 43 1.57 8.09 -11.17
N LYS A 44 1.54 7.89 -9.85
CA LYS A 44 2.72 7.55 -9.05
C LYS A 44 2.85 6.03 -8.99
N CYS A 45 3.83 5.48 -9.71
CA CYS A 45 3.92 4.05 -10.04
C CYS A 45 4.76 3.28 -9.00
N ASP A 46 4.25 3.08 -7.79
CA ASP A 46 4.91 2.25 -6.77
C ASP A 46 4.85 0.75 -7.09
N ASP A 47 4.06 0.36 -8.10
CA ASP A 47 4.03 -0.98 -8.69
C ASP A 47 5.29 -1.33 -9.50
N VAL A 48 6.01 -0.33 -10.00
CA VAL A 48 7.19 -0.50 -10.85
C VAL A 48 8.45 -0.67 -10.01
N HIS A 49 8.75 -1.88 -9.64
CA HIS A 49 9.99 -2.24 -8.95
C HIS A 49 10.35 -3.70 -9.23
N PRO A 50 11.64 -4.05 -9.49
CA PRO A 50 12.04 -5.41 -9.84
C PRO A 50 11.90 -6.41 -8.69
N LEU A 51 11.98 -5.97 -7.42
CA LEU A 51 11.89 -6.86 -6.27
C LEU A 51 10.44 -7.27 -6.03
N GLY A 52 10.17 -8.57 -6.06
CA GLY A 52 8.88 -9.15 -5.68
C GLY A 52 7.69 -8.61 -6.50
N VAL A 53 7.90 -8.22 -7.76
CA VAL A 53 6.86 -7.62 -8.65
C VAL A 53 6.35 -6.28 -8.11
N GLY A 54 7.18 -5.54 -7.40
CA GLY A 54 6.85 -4.18 -6.94
C GLY A 54 5.73 -4.05 -5.93
N GLY A 55 5.46 -2.83 -5.54
CA GLY A 55 4.36 -2.43 -4.66
C GLY A 55 4.78 -1.60 -3.46
N ASN A 56 3.81 -0.92 -2.89
CA ASN A 56 3.97 0.06 -1.81
C ASN A 56 4.60 -0.49 -0.52
N LYS A 57 4.61 -1.80 -0.33
CA LYS A 57 5.14 -2.39 0.92
C LYS A 57 6.66 -2.32 0.99
N LEU A 58 7.36 -2.28 -0.16
CA LEU A 58 8.82 -2.18 -0.19
C LEU A 58 9.33 -0.92 0.53
N ARG A 59 8.63 0.20 0.41
CA ARG A 59 8.98 1.44 1.12
C ARG A 59 8.91 1.29 2.64
N LYS A 60 7.91 0.59 3.14
CA LYS A 60 7.73 0.28 4.56
C LYS A 60 8.74 -0.76 5.05
N LEU A 61 8.88 -1.84 4.28
CA LEU A 61 9.80 -2.94 4.56
C LEU A 61 11.26 -2.50 4.59
N ASP A 62 11.61 -1.45 3.86
CA ASP A 62 12.95 -0.89 3.87
C ASP A 62 13.35 -0.39 5.28
N PHE A 63 12.41 0.21 6.02
CA PHE A 63 12.61 0.59 7.43
C PHE A 63 12.51 -0.62 8.37
N HIS A 64 11.48 -1.46 8.22
CA HIS A 64 11.29 -2.62 9.08
C HIS A 64 12.47 -3.59 9.05
N LEU A 65 12.93 -3.91 7.83
CA LEU A 65 14.02 -4.85 7.64
C LEU A 65 15.37 -4.21 7.88
N GLY A 66 15.51 -2.90 7.69
CA GLY A 66 16.69 -2.17 8.13
C GLY A 66 16.90 -2.27 9.63
N ALA A 67 15.84 -2.00 10.41
CA ALA A 67 15.85 -2.17 11.85
C ALA A 67 16.09 -3.64 12.27
N ALA A 68 15.46 -4.60 11.56
CA ALA A 68 15.69 -6.04 11.82
C ALA A 68 17.16 -6.44 11.65
N LEU A 69 17.79 -6.00 10.56
CA LEU A 69 19.22 -6.27 10.29
C LEU A 69 20.13 -5.62 11.34
N ALA A 70 19.85 -4.37 11.73
CA ALA A 70 20.61 -3.67 12.76
C ALA A 70 20.53 -4.39 14.12
N ASP A 71 19.38 -5.01 14.41
CA ASP A 71 19.16 -5.82 15.61
C ASP A 71 19.72 -7.23 15.51
N GLY A 72 20.26 -7.66 14.35
CA GLY A 72 20.76 -9.02 14.12
C GLY A 72 19.65 -10.07 14.09
N VAL A 73 18.48 -9.71 13.57
CA VAL A 73 17.35 -10.63 13.33
C VAL A 73 17.67 -11.53 12.16
N ASP A 74 17.30 -12.81 12.25
CA ASP A 74 17.44 -13.80 11.19
C ASP A 74 16.10 -14.33 10.64
N THR A 75 15.01 -14.08 11.37
CA THR A 75 13.69 -14.60 11.05
C THR A 75 12.63 -13.49 11.14
N VAL A 76 11.82 -13.38 10.11
CA VAL A 76 10.68 -12.45 10.04
C VAL A 76 9.39 -13.24 10.05
N ILE A 77 8.46 -12.87 10.93
CA ILE A 77 7.09 -13.38 10.95
C ILE A 77 6.15 -12.24 10.58
N THR A 78 5.23 -12.47 9.64
CA THR A 78 4.20 -11.49 9.30
C THR A 78 2.88 -12.15 8.94
N PHE A 79 1.83 -11.32 8.80
CA PHE A 79 0.44 -11.75 8.69
C PHE A 79 -0.22 -11.18 7.43
N GLY A 80 -1.31 -11.81 7.01
CA GLY A 80 -2.16 -11.31 5.94
C GLY A 80 -3.27 -12.28 5.54
N ALA A 81 -4.11 -11.85 4.60
CA ALA A 81 -5.01 -12.76 3.91
C ALA A 81 -4.25 -13.60 2.87
N LEU A 82 -4.87 -14.65 2.34
CA LEU A 82 -4.22 -15.59 1.41
C LEU A 82 -3.59 -14.90 0.19
N GLN A 83 -4.27 -13.90 -0.39
CA GLN A 83 -3.76 -13.11 -1.54
C GLN A 83 -3.04 -11.82 -1.09
N THR A 84 -2.23 -11.92 -0.05
CA THR A 84 -1.53 -10.77 0.52
C THR A 84 -0.41 -10.21 -0.35
N ASN A 85 -0.52 -8.96 -0.80
CA ASN A 85 0.57 -8.24 -1.44
C ASN A 85 1.72 -7.93 -0.46
N HIS A 86 1.40 -7.81 0.83
CA HIS A 86 2.39 -7.58 1.88
C HIS A 86 3.25 -8.83 2.10
N GLY A 87 2.62 -10.00 2.24
CA GLY A 87 3.33 -11.27 2.40
C GLY A 87 4.32 -11.52 1.27
N ARG A 88 3.86 -11.39 0.01
CA ARG A 88 4.72 -11.52 -1.17
C ARG A 88 5.94 -10.61 -1.14
N GLN A 89 5.73 -9.32 -0.87
CA GLN A 89 6.85 -8.36 -0.85
C GLN A 89 7.79 -8.60 0.33
N THR A 90 7.26 -9.04 1.48
CA THR A 90 8.08 -9.45 2.63
C THR A 90 8.90 -10.70 2.30
N ALA A 91 8.30 -11.72 1.69
CA ALA A 91 9.01 -12.92 1.26
C ALA A 91 10.16 -12.59 0.28
N ALA A 92 9.87 -11.76 -0.74
CA ALA A 92 10.89 -11.33 -1.70
C ALA A 92 12.03 -10.53 -1.04
N ALA A 93 11.70 -9.64 -0.11
CA ALA A 93 12.68 -8.84 0.63
C ALA A 93 13.54 -9.73 1.55
N CYS A 94 12.92 -10.66 2.27
CA CYS A 94 13.64 -11.62 3.11
C CYS A 94 14.59 -12.51 2.27
N ALA A 95 14.13 -13.01 1.12
CA ALA A 95 14.96 -13.78 0.20
C ALA A 95 16.19 -12.99 -0.24
N ARG A 96 16.03 -11.71 -0.60
CA ARG A 96 17.14 -10.82 -1.00
C ARG A 96 18.15 -10.58 0.12
N LEU A 97 17.66 -10.51 1.38
CA LEU A 97 18.47 -10.19 2.55
C LEU A 97 19.01 -11.44 3.28
N GLY A 98 18.67 -12.64 2.82
CA GLY A 98 19.07 -13.90 3.47
C GLY A 98 18.35 -14.16 4.80
N LEU A 99 17.17 -13.57 5.00
CA LEU A 99 16.35 -13.76 6.18
C LEU A 99 15.33 -14.88 5.97
N ARG A 100 15.02 -15.63 7.01
CA ARG A 100 13.91 -16.58 7.02
C ARG A 100 12.58 -15.83 7.08
N CYS A 101 11.60 -16.25 6.29
CA CYS A 101 10.29 -15.63 6.23
C CYS A 101 9.20 -16.65 6.58
N GLU A 102 8.39 -16.32 7.59
CA GLU A 102 7.22 -17.09 8.02
C GLU A 102 5.98 -16.23 7.75
N LEU A 103 5.10 -16.71 6.89
CA LEU A 103 3.84 -16.03 6.55
C LEU A 103 2.68 -16.75 7.23
N VAL A 104 2.01 -16.09 8.16
CA VAL A 104 0.80 -16.57 8.83
C VAL A 104 -0.40 -15.94 8.11
N LEU A 105 -1.07 -16.73 7.25
CA LEU A 105 -2.12 -16.25 6.36
C LEU A 105 -3.48 -16.74 6.84
N THR A 106 -4.43 -15.81 7.02
CA THR A 106 -5.78 -16.13 7.48
C THR A 106 -6.77 -16.14 6.30
N ALA A 107 -7.67 -17.10 6.30
CA ALA A 107 -8.74 -17.21 5.30
C ALA A 107 -9.89 -16.21 5.60
N GLU A 108 -9.57 -14.92 5.63
CA GLU A 108 -10.52 -13.83 5.96
C GLU A 108 -11.51 -13.53 4.84
N VAL A 109 -11.11 -13.75 3.59
CA VAL A 109 -11.97 -13.48 2.44
C VAL A 109 -12.76 -14.73 2.10
N SER A 110 -14.09 -14.62 2.00
CA SER A 110 -14.99 -15.73 1.65
C SER A 110 -14.84 -16.11 0.17
N ARG A 111 -13.65 -16.58 -0.20
CA ARG A 111 -13.30 -17.03 -1.55
C ARG A 111 -12.54 -18.34 -1.50
N SER A 112 -12.80 -19.20 -2.48
CA SER A 112 -12.16 -20.50 -2.62
C SER A 112 -11.95 -20.85 -4.10
N GLY A 113 -11.24 -21.94 -4.33
CA GLY A 113 -10.97 -22.48 -5.66
C GLY A 113 -9.59 -22.18 -6.20
N ASP A 114 -9.18 -22.93 -7.23
CA ASP A 114 -7.80 -22.93 -7.74
C ASP A 114 -7.26 -21.56 -8.14
N ALA A 115 -8.08 -20.69 -8.71
CA ALA A 115 -7.65 -19.35 -9.09
C ALA A 115 -7.28 -18.52 -7.86
N TYR A 116 -8.03 -18.60 -6.76
CA TYR A 116 -7.75 -17.81 -5.56
C TYR A 116 -6.69 -18.47 -4.67
N GLU A 117 -6.70 -19.80 -4.55
CA GLU A 117 -5.85 -20.54 -3.61
C GLU A 117 -4.47 -20.89 -4.18
N ARG A 118 -4.33 -20.95 -5.52
CA ARG A 118 -3.13 -21.49 -6.18
C ARG A 118 -2.52 -20.58 -7.24
N SER A 119 -3.04 -19.37 -7.39
CA SER A 119 -2.47 -18.37 -8.32
C SER A 119 -2.17 -17.05 -7.60
N GLY A 120 -1.82 -16.02 -8.35
CA GLY A 120 -1.58 -14.68 -7.82
C GLY A 120 -0.36 -14.60 -6.89
N ASN A 121 -0.57 -14.17 -5.66
CA ASN A 121 0.51 -14.01 -4.68
C ASN A 121 1.01 -15.34 -4.11
N VAL A 122 0.16 -16.35 -3.96
CA VAL A 122 0.47 -17.63 -3.31
C VAL A 122 1.69 -18.34 -3.90
N PRO A 123 1.79 -18.60 -5.22
CA PRO A 123 2.97 -19.23 -5.79
C PRO A 123 4.23 -18.35 -5.69
N LEU A 124 4.09 -17.04 -5.63
CA LEU A 124 5.21 -16.12 -5.46
C LEU A 124 5.77 -16.17 -4.03
N ASP A 125 4.91 -16.31 -3.02
CA ASP A 125 5.35 -16.52 -1.64
C ASP A 125 6.27 -17.75 -1.52
N LEU A 126 5.83 -18.85 -2.12
CA LEU A 126 6.61 -20.10 -2.17
C LEU A 126 7.88 -19.97 -3.01
N LEU A 127 7.80 -19.29 -4.18
CA LEU A 127 8.95 -19.06 -5.05
C LEU A 127 10.08 -18.30 -4.33
N PHE A 128 9.71 -17.33 -3.46
CA PHE A 128 10.65 -16.55 -2.67
C PHE A 128 11.14 -17.29 -1.41
N GLY A 129 10.72 -18.54 -1.20
CA GLY A 129 11.16 -19.38 -0.11
C GLY A 129 10.51 -19.09 1.24
N ALA A 130 9.38 -18.38 1.28
CA ALA A 130 8.64 -18.21 2.51
C ALA A 130 8.00 -19.54 2.95
N ARG A 131 7.95 -19.76 4.26
CA ARG A 131 7.13 -20.80 4.87
C ARG A 131 5.73 -20.23 5.11
N VAL A 132 4.75 -20.83 4.42
CA VAL A 132 3.37 -20.35 4.44
C VAL A 132 2.53 -21.23 5.37
N HIS A 133 1.86 -20.60 6.32
CA HIS A 133 0.96 -21.20 7.30
C HIS A 133 -0.44 -20.63 7.04
N VAL A 134 -1.32 -21.44 6.44
CA VAL A 134 -2.71 -21.05 6.19
C VAL A 134 -3.56 -21.42 7.40
N CYS A 135 -4.22 -20.43 7.99
CA CYS A 135 -5.06 -20.56 9.18
C CYS A 135 -6.51 -20.27 8.82
N ALA A 136 -7.42 -21.10 9.35
CA ALA A 136 -8.86 -20.95 9.11
C ALA A 136 -9.50 -19.79 9.91
N SER A 137 -8.85 -19.34 10.97
CA SER A 137 -9.36 -18.30 11.86
C SER A 137 -8.25 -17.44 12.47
N GLY A 138 -8.62 -16.31 13.08
CA GLY A 138 -7.69 -15.47 13.85
C GLY A 138 -7.14 -16.20 15.09
N GLU A 139 -7.91 -17.10 15.71
CA GLU A 139 -7.44 -17.90 16.85
C GLU A 139 -6.34 -18.88 16.41
N GLU A 140 -6.52 -19.57 15.28
CA GLU A 140 -5.49 -20.45 14.71
C GLU A 140 -4.26 -19.65 14.28
N SER A 141 -4.45 -18.45 13.75
CA SER A 141 -3.35 -17.54 13.39
C SER A 141 -2.53 -17.16 14.64
N ALA A 142 -3.19 -16.82 15.76
CA ALA A 142 -2.52 -16.50 17.02
C ALA A 142 -1.73 -17.71 17.58
N ALA A 143 -2.35 -18.89 17.62
CA ALA A 143 -1.71 -20.12 18.07
C ALA A 143 -0.51 -20.50 17.19
N THR A 144 -0.64 -20.33 15.86
CA THR A 144 0.46 -20.55 14.92
C THR A 144 1.61 -19.60 15.15
N TYR A 145 1.32 -18.32 15.37
CA TYR A 145 2.35 -17.33 15.71
C TYR A 145 3.10 -17.68 16.98
N GLU A 146 2.39 -17.99 18.07
CA GLU A 146 3.01 -18.39 19.35
C GLU A 146 3.93 -19.60 19.20
N ARG A 147 3.49 -20.62 18.46
CA ARG A 147 4.29 -21.79 18.13
C ARG A 147 5.55 -21.43 17.37
N LEU A 148 5.45 -20.59 16.34
CA LEU A 148 6.61 -20.18 15.53
C LEU A 148 7.63 -19.38 16.34
N VAL A 149 7.17 -18.52 17.26
CA VAL A 149 8.04 -17.77 18.17
C VAL A 149 8.76 -18.73 19.14
N ALA A 150 8.05 -19.70 19.69
CA ALA A 150 8.64 -20.71 20.58
C ALA A 150 9.67 -21.59 19.85
N GLU A 151 9.35 -22.11 18.64
CA GLU A 151 10.27 -22.88 17.79
C GLU A 151 11.54 -22.07 17.46
N ALA A 152 11.38 -20.79 17.15
CA ALA A 152 12.51 -19.91 16.87
C ALA A 152 13.40 -19.72 18.10
N ALA A 153 12.81 -19.56 19.29
CA ALA A 153 13.57 -19.44 20.54
C ALA A 153 14.34 -20.72 20.86
N ASP A 154 13.73 -21.89 20.70
CA ASP A 154 14.36 -23.20 20.92
C ASP A 154 15.55 -23.44 19.95
N GLU A 155 15.44 -22.90 18.73
CA GLU A 155 16.51 -22.95 17.72
C GLU A 155 17.55 -21.81 17.89
N GLY A 156 17.41 -20.95 18.89
CA GLY A 156 18.31 -19.82 19.15
C GLY A 156 18.19 -18.70 18.09
N ARG A 157 17.09 -18.64 17.36
CA ARG A 157 16.83 -17.64 16.32
C ARG A 157 16.24 -16.36 16.90
N LYS A 158 16.63 -15.23 16.29
CA LYS A 158 16.10 -13.91 16.65
C LYS A 158 15.00 -13.49 15.68
N VAL A 159 13.80 -13.33 16.22
CA VAL A 159 12.59 -13.03 15.46
C VAL A 159 12.27 -11.54 15.48
N ARG A 160 11.81 -11.01 14.34
CA ARG A 160 11.06 -9.76 14.25
C ARG A 160 9.67 -10.02 13.67
N THR A 161 8.67 -9.56 14.39
CA THR A 161 7.28 -9.56 13.90
C THR A 161 7.01 -8.24 13.18
N ILE A 162 6.48 -8.34 11.96
CA ILE A 162 6.02 -7.19 11.17
C ILE A 162 4.48 -7.25 11.12
N PRO A 163 3.76 -6.19 11.51
CA PRO A 163 2.30 -6.21 11.51
C PRO A 163 1.72 -6.29 10.09
N VAL A 164 0.42 -6.59 9.99
CA VAL A 164 -0.32 -6.66 8.72
C VAL A 164 -0.05 -5.41 7.88
N GLY A 165 0.38 -5.62 6.63
CA GLY A 165 0.67 -4.55 5.69
C GLY A 165 1.89 -3.69 6.06
N GLY A 166 2.71 -4.09 7.05
CA GLY A 166 3.79 -3.28 7.58
C GLY A 166 3.27 -1.95 8.14
N SER A 167 2.11 -1.99 8.80
CA SER A 167 1.40 -0.78 9.21
C SER A 167 1.51 -0.56 10.72
N ASP A 168 2.60 0.10 11.08
CA ASP A 168 2.89 0.69 12.37
C ASP A 168 3.61 2.04 12.17
N PRO A 169 3.95 2.78 13.22
CA PRO A 169 4.67 4.04 13.11
C PRO A 169 5.97 3.98 12.30
N LEU A 170 6.73 2.89 12.41
CA LEU A 170 7.97 2.72 11.62
C LEU A 170 7.68 2.57 10.13
N GLY A 171 6.65 1.79 9.77
CA GLY A 171 6.22 1.61 8.38
C GLY A 171 5.66 2.88 7.75
N VAL A 172 5.07 3.79 8.54
CA VAL A 172 4.59 5.10 8.08
C VAL A 172 5.73 5.93 7.49
N LEU A 173 6.95 5.84 8.05
CA LEU A 173 8.11 6.61 7.60
C LEU A 173 8.42 6.36 6.11
N GLY A 174 8.17 5.15 5.61
CA GLY A 174 8.34 4.82 4.19
C GLY A 174 7.49 5.67 3.26
N TYR A 175 6.31 6.10 3.71
CA TYR A 175 5.44 6.97 2.93
C TYR A 175 5.54 8.45 3.28
N VAL A 176 6.06 8.82 4.43
CA VAL A 176 6.55 10.17 4.68
C VAL A 176 7.67 10.48 3.68
N ASP A 177 8.67 9.60 3.55
CA ASP A 177 9.77 9.74 2.58
C ASP A 177 9.27 9.76 1.12
N ALA A 178 8.29 8.90 0.78
CA ALA A 178 7.64 8.89 -0.54
C ALA A 178 6.91 10.19 -0.88
N THR A 179 6.35 10.88 0.10
CA THR A 179 5.69 12.18 -0.12
C THR A 179 6.72 13.26 -0.46
N ARG A 180 7.89 13.23 0.19
CA ARG A 180 9.02 14.13 -0.18
C ARG A 180 9.50 13.86 -1.60
N GLU A 181 9.64 12.58 -1.97
CA GLU A 181 10.01 12.16 -3.32
C GLU A 181 9.00 12.66 -4.35
N LEU A 182 7.71 12.49 -4.09
CA LEU A 182 6.63 12.97 -4.97
C LEU A 182 6.68 14.48 -5.14
N ALA A 183 6.83 15.24 -4.06
CA ALA A 183 6.93 16.69 -4.11
C ALA A 183 8.14 17.15 -4.96
N ALA A 184 9.30 16.50 -4.83
CA ALA A 184 10.47 16.80 -5.66
C ALA A 184 10.19 16.55 -7.14
N GLN A 185 9.52 15.43 -7.48
CA GLN A 185 9.14 15.12 -8.87
C GLN A 185 8.10 16.11 -9.44
N LEU A 186 7.17 16.59 -8.61
CA LEU A 186 6.23 17.64 -9.02
C LEU A 186 6.98 18.95 -9.34
N VAL A 187 7.93 19.36 -8.50
CA VAL A 187 8.78 20.54 -8.76
C VAL A 187 9.55 20.40 -10.08
N GLU A 188 10.13 19.24 -10.36
CA GLU A 188 10.82 18.95 -11.64
C GLU A 188 9.88 19.11 -12.85
N GLN A 189 8.58 18.87 -12.68
CA GLN A 189 7.55 19.07 -13.70
C GLN A 189 6.94 20.49 -13.69
N GLY A 190 7.46 21.39 -12.87
CA GLY A 190 6.96 22.77 -12.75
C GLY A 190 5.62 22.90 -12.00
N LEU A 191 5.29 21.91 -11.16
CA LEU A 191 4.07 21.85 -10.38
C LEU A 191 4.37 22.13 -8.91
N ASP A 192 3.56 22.95 -8.28
CA ASP A 192 3.74 23.38 -6.87
C ASP A 192 2.56 23.02 -5.97
N HIS A 193 1.58 22.32 -6.53
CA HIS A 193 0.39 21.83 -5.84
C HIS A 193 -0.13 20.55 -6.52
N ALA A 194 -0.64 19.61 -5.72
CA ALA A 194 -1.35 18.44 -6.21
C ALA A 194 -2.28 17.85 -5.16
N ARG A 195 -3.32 17.15 -5.64
CA ARG A 195 -4.21 16.32 -4.84
C ARG A 195 -3.86 14.86 -5.07
N ILE A 196 -3.54 14.15 -4.01
CA ILE A 196 -3.10 12.75 -4.05
C ILE A 196 -4.30 11.85 -3.79
N VAL A 197 -4.53 10.84 -4.62
CA VAL A 197 -5.55 9.81 -4.41
C VAL A 197 -4.86 8.50 -4.02
N SER A 198 -5.24 7.94 -2.87
CA SER A 198 -4.61 6.72 -2.32
C SER A 198 -5.62 5.81 -1.65
N PRO A 199 -5.46 4.46 -1.75
CA PRO A 199 -6.24 3.53 -0.96
C PRO A 199 -5.82 3.54 0.52
N HIS A 200 -6.79 3.34 1.42
CA HIS A 200 -6.60 3.03 2.83
C HIS A 200 -7.13 1.62 3.14
N ALA A 201 -6.26 0.77 3.67
CA ALA A 201 -6.62 -0.52 4.25
C ALA A 201 -5.93 -0.67 5.63
N SER A 202 -4.75 -1.27 5.73
CA SER A 202 -3.98 -1.33 6.99
C SER A 202 -3.41 0.02 7.47
N GLY A 203 -3.43 1.06 6.65
CA GLY A 203 -3.29 2.47 7.02
C GLY A 203 -1.96 3.15 6.75
N ALA A 204 -0.78 2.52 6.96
CA ALA A 204 0.50 3.25 6.96
C ALA A 204 0.85 3.97 5.65
N THR A 205 0.35 3.54 4.49
CA THR A 205 0.52 4.26 3.22
C THR A 205 -0.19 5.61 3.26
N ALA A 206 -1.49 5.59 3.58
CA ALA A 206 -2.30 6.81 3.71
C ALA A 206 -1.79 7.71 4.85
N ALA A 207 -1.39 7.13 5.98
CA ALA A 207 -0.85 7.87 7.11
C ALA A 207 0.46 8.59 6.75
N GLY A 208 1.36 7.94 6.01
CA GLY A 208 2.62 8.58 5.58
C GLY A 208 2.38 9.69 4.56
N LEU A 209 1.47 9.49 3.60
CA LEU A 209 1.05 10.55 2.68
C LEU A 209 0.42 11.73 3.42
N ALA A 210 -0.49 11.47 4.35
CA ALA A 210 -1.16 12.50 5.13
C ALA A 210 -0.17 13.31 5.99
N PHE A 211 0.75 12.64 6.66
CA PHE A 211 1.76 13.32 7.48
C PHE A 211 2.76 14.11 6.61
N GLY A 212 3.28 13.51 5.52
CA GLY A 212 4.17 14.21 4.60
C GLY A 212 3.51 15.45 3.97
N THR A 213 2.22 15.38 3.67
CA THR A 213 1.42 16.50 3.16
C THR A 213 1.32 17.65 4.18
N GLU A 214 1.09 17.36 5.46
CA GLU A 214 1.09 18.35 6.53
C GLU A 214 2.45 19.06 6.65
N LEU A 215 3.55 18.32 6.45
CA LEU A 215 4.91 18.90 6.49
C LEU A 215 5.17 19.83 5.30
N LEU A 216 4.70 19.48 4.11
CA LEU A 216 4.96 20.22 2.86
C LEU A 216 4.01 21.42 2.66
N GLY A 217 2.79 21.36 3.18
CA GLY A 217 1.84 22.49 3.17
C GLY A 217 1.16 22.82 1.84
N SER A 218 1.47 22.12 0.75
CA SER A 218 0.96 22.41 -0.61
C SER A 218 0.42 21.16 -1.33
N LEU A 219 0.16 20.09 -0.59
CA LEU A 219 -0.50 18.88 -1.07
C LEU A 219 -1.81 18.67 -0.31
N GLU A 220 -2.72 17.96 -0.94
CA GLU A 220 -3.94 17.42 -0.33
C GLU A 220 -4.04 15.93 -0.58
N VAL A 221 -4.68 15.17 0.31
CA VAL A 221 -4.83 13.73 0.15
C VAL A 221 -6.29 13.32 0.23
N ASP A 222 -6.78 12.70 -0.84
CA ASP A 222 -8.07 12.05 -0.91
C ASP A 222 -7.89 10.55 -0.72
N ILE A 223 -8.43 10.02 0.36
CA ILE A 223 -8.25 8.65 0.78
C ILE A 223 -9.51 7.84 0.52
N ALA A 224 -9.38 6.82 -0.33
CA ALA A 224 -10.42 5.81 -0.53
C ALA A 224 -10.28 4.70 0.51
N CYS A 225 -11.23 4.59 1.43
CA CYS A 225 -11.31 3.48 2.37
C CYS A 225 -11.76 2.22 1.61
N VAL A 226 -10.91 1.18 1.56
CA VAL A 226 -11.17 -0.02 0.74
C VAL A 226 -11.42 -1.28 1.57
N SER A 227 -11.32 -1.20 2.91
CA SER A 227 -11.46 -2.35 3.80
C SER A 227 -12.24 -2.06 5.09
N HIS A 228 -12.13 -0.86 5.64
CA HIS A 228 -12.75 -0.46 6.90
C HIS A 228 -13.69 0.72 6.69
N PRO A 229 -14.78 0.83 7.48
CA PRO A 229 -15.67 2.00 7.43
C PRO A 229 -14.92 3.27 7.86
N LEU A 230 -15.50 4.41 7.52
CA LEU A 230 -14.87 5.72 7.66
C LEU A 230 -14.38 6.03 9.09
N ASN A 231 -15.18 5.71 10.11
CA ASN A 231 -14.81 5.94 11.50
C ASN A 231 -13.55 5.17 11.93
N GLU A 232 -13.48 3.88 11.58
CA GLU A 232 -12.31 3.05 11.88
C GLU A 232 -11.07 3.51 11.10
N ALA A 233 -11.25 3.92 9.85
CA ALA A 233 -10.18 4.44 9.02
C ALA A 233 -9.61 5.75 9.57
N VAL A 234 -10.46 6.66 10.08
CA VAL A 234 -10.04 7.91 10.72
C VAL A 234 -9.25 7.64 12.01
N ASP A 235 -9.74 6.74 12.86
CA ASP A 235 -9.06 6.38 14.10
C ASP A 235 -7.70 5.74 13.84
N ASN A 236 -7.63 4.80 12.89
CA ASN A 236 -6.38 4.15 12.46
C ASN A 236 -5.38 5.16 11.89
N LEU A 237 -5.84 6.05 11.00
CA LEU A 237 -5.00 7.09 10.41
C LEU A 237 -4.41 8.00 11.49
N SER A 238 -5.24 8.44 12.44
CA SER A 238 -4.84 9.33 13.54
C SER A 238 -3.81 8.65 14.46
N GLN A 239 -4.00 7.39 14.80
CA GLN A 239 -3.05 6.62 15.63
C GLN A 239 -1.70 6.44 14.93
N LEU A 240 -1.71 6.06 13.65
CA LEU A 240 -0.49 5.82 12.88
C LEU A 240 0.30 7.11 12.66
N THR A 241 -0.38 8.22 12.35
CA THR A 241 0.29 9.51 12.14
C THR A 241 0.85 10.07 13.44
N ALA A 242 0.13 9.94 14.56
CA ALA A 242 0.61 10.35 15.88
C ALA A 242 1.85 9.55 16.31
N GLY A 243 1.83 8.22 16.14
CA GLY A 243 3.00 7.39 16.44
C GLY A 243 4.22 7.69 15.57
N ALA A 244 4.01 7.99 14.29
CA ALA A 244 5.10 8.40 13.40
C ALA A 244 5.65 9.79 13.78
N ALA A 245 4.79 10.73 14.18
CA ALA A 245 5.19 12.03 14.67
C ALA A 245 6.05 11.89 15.93
N GLU A 246 5.65 11.04 16.89
CA GLU A 246 6.43 10.75 18.09
C GLU A 246 7.83 10.21 17.75
N LEU A 247 7.93 9.23 16.82
CA LEU A 247 9.21 8.69 16.36
C LEU A 247 10.14 9.75 15.75
N LEU A 248 9.56 10.74 15.08
CA LEU A 248 10.30 11.80 14.39
C LEU A 248 10.51 13.05 15.26
N GLY A 249 9.95 13.11 16.49
CA GLY A 249 10.04 14.27 17.38
C GLY A 249 9.17 15.45 16.95
N PHE A 250 8.04 15.20 16.31
CA PHE A 250 7.03 16.20 15.90
C PHE A 250 5.78 16.11 16.77
N ASP A 251 5.03 17.20 16.82
CA ASP A 251 3.65 17.16 17.30
C ASP A 251 2.76 16.35 16.35
N PRO A 252 1.70 15.68 16.85
CA PRO A 252 0.74 14.98 16.01
C PRO A 252 0.13 15.91 14.95
N PRO A 253 0.07 15.49 13.66
CA PRO A 253 -0.45 16.32 12.58
C PRO A 253 -1.95 16.57 12.74
N LYS A 254 -2.42 17.75 12.27
CA LYS A 254 -3.84 18.13 12.33
C LYS A 254 -4.69 17.46 11.25
N LEU A 255 -4.06 16.93 10.20
CA LEU A 255 -4.69 16.27 9.06
C LEU A 255 -5.74 17.17 8.34
N ALA A 256 -5.54 18.49 8.36
CA ALA A 256 -6.47 19.46 7.76
C ALA A 256 -6.60 19.34 6.23
N HIS A 257 -5.60 18.75 5.58
CA HIS A 257 -5.53 18.55 4.11
C HIS A 257 -5.88 17.12 3.69
N VAL A 258 -6.55 16.38 4.57
CA VAL A 258 -6.91 14.98 4.33
C VAL A 258 -8.42 14.82 4.28
N TRP A 259 -8.90 14.16 3.25
CA TRP A 259 -10.30 13.81 3.11
C TRP A 259 -10.41 12.29 2.91
N LEU A 260 -11.30 11.64 3.67
CA LEU A 260 -11.55 10.20 3.58
C LEU A 260 -12.98 9.96 3.08
N ASN A 261 -13.12 8.89 2.29
CA ASN A 261 -14.44 8.45 1.82
C ASN A 261 -14.46 6.91 1.74
N ASP A 262 -15.58 6.30 2.09
CA ASP A 262 -15.78 4.85 2.16
C ASP A 262 -16.84 4.30 1.19
N THR A 263 -17.30 5.12 0.23
CA THR A 263 -18.38 4.73 -0.72
C THR A 263 -18.01 3.53 -1.58
N THR A 264 -16.73 3.27 -1.83
CA THR A 264 -16.25 2.19 -2.70
C THR A 264 -15.78 0.92 -1.97
N ILE A 265 -16.02 0.82 -0.66
CA ILE A 265 -15.76 -0.42 0.10
C ILE A 265 -16.55 -1.60 -0.50
N GLY A 266 -17.79 -1.37 -0.89
CA GLY A 266 -18.71 -2.40 -1.35
C GLY A 266 -19.11 -3.34 -0.20
N GLU A 267 -19.18 -4.65 -0.46
CA GLU A 267 -19.58 -5.67 0.53
C GLU A 267 -18.49 -5.96 1.57
N GLY A 268 -17.28 -5.42 1.40
CA GLY A 268 -16.19 -5.55 2.36
C GLY A 268 -14.81 -5.81 1.74
N TYR A 269 -13.87 -6.16 2.61
CA TYR A 269 -12.49 -6.44 2.21
C TYR A 269 -12.42 -7.63 1.24
N GLY A 270 -11.66 -7.47 0.16
CA GLY A 270 -11.45 -8.54 -0.82
C GLY A 270 -12.66 -8.81 -1.75
N ILE A 271 -13.75 -8.04 -1.63
CA ILE A 271 -14.95 -8.21 -2.47
C ILE A 271 -15.08 -6.99 -3.39
N PRO A 272 -14.78 -7.12 -4.70
CA PRO A 272 -14.92 -6.03 -5.66
C PRO A 272 -16.39 -5.80 -6.04
N ALA A 273 -16.79 -4.54 -6.15
CA ALA A 273 -18.09 -4.12 -6.68
C ALA A 273 -18.02 -3.94 -8.22
N SER A 274 -19.17 -3.72 -8.87
CA SER A 274 -19.22 -3.46 -10.33
C SER A 274 -18.37 -2.25 -10.73
N GLY A 275 -18.45 -1.14 -10.01
CA GLY A 275 -17.63 0.04 -10.24
C GLY A 275 -16.12 -0.21 -10.13
N THR A 276 -15.70 -1.17 -9.30
CA THR A 276 -14.30 -1.60 -9.22
C THR A 276 -13.84 -2.22 -10.55
N TRP A 277 -14.64 -3.10 -11.14
CA TRP A 277 -14.31 -3.72 -12.42
C TRP A 277 -14.35 -2.73 -13.59
N GLU A 278 -15.28 -1.78 -13.56
CA GLU A 278 -15.36 -0.69 -14.54
C GLU A 278 -14.12 0.20 -14.49
N ALA A 279 -13.67 0.58 -13.30
CA ALA A 279 -12.46 1.38 -13.12
C ALA A 279 -11.20 0.61 -13.58
N ILE A 280 -11.07 -0.68 -13.27
CA ILE A 280 -9.95 -1.53 -13.74
C ILE A 280 -9.94 -1.55 -15.28
N ARG A 281 -11.10 -1.72 -15.92
CA ARG A 281 -11.19 -1.69 -17.40
C ARG A 281 -10.86 -0.32 -17.96
N LEU A 282 -11.29 0.75 -17.31
CA LEU A 282 -11.00 2.12 -17.74
C LEU A 282 -9.50 2.38 -17.76
N PHE A 283 -8.79 2.13 -16.66
CA PHE A 283 -7.33 2.28 -16.58
C PHE A 283 -6.60 1.40 -17.60
N GLY A 284 -7.03 0.14 -17.75
CA GLY A 284 -6.45 -0.78 -18.71
C GLY A 284 -6.64 -0.34 -20.17
N ARG A 285 -7.80 0.20 -20.55
CA ARG A 285 -8.12 0.59 -21.92
C ARG A 285 -7.60 1.98 -22.32
N THR A 286 -7.41 2.86 -21.33
CA THR A 286 -6.88 4.21 -21.58
C THR A 286 -5.36 4.25 -21.52
N GLU A 287 -4.75 3.69 -20.48
CA GLU A 287 -3.32 3.83 -20.20
C GLU A 287 -2.54 2.50 -20.24
N GLY A 288 -3.20 1.35 -20.43
CA GLY A 288 -2.55 0.03 -20.35
C GLY A 288 -2.11 -0.34 -18.94
N VAL A 289 -2.67 0.30 -17.90
CA VAL A 289 -2.31 0.10 -16.50
C VAL A 289 -3.16 -0.99 -15.87
N VAL A 290 -2.52 -1.92 -15.17
CA VAL A 290 -3.19 -3.06 -14.54
C VAL A 290 -3.39 -2.79 -13.05
N LEU A 291 -4.64 -2.73 -12.62
CA LEU A 291 -5.01 -2.58 -11.21
C LEU A 291 -5.48 -3.91 -10.61
N ASP A 292 -5.36 -4.05 -9.29
CA ASP A 292 -5.94 -5.17 -8.55
C ASP A 292 -7.37 -4.87 -8.08
N PRO A 293 -8.23 -5.87 -7.85
CA PRO A 293 -9.63 -5.64 -7.48
C PRO A 293 -9.84 -5.33 -5.99
N VAL A 294 -8.81 -5.45 -5.15
CA VAL A 294 -8.94 -5.31 -3.68
C VAL A 294 -8.63 -3.89 -3.21
N TYR A 295 -7.57 -3.31 -3.75
CA TYR A 295 -7.03 -2.02 -3.30
C TYR A 295 -7.09 -0.95 -4.39
N THR A 296 -6.24 -1.09 -5.41
CA THR A 296 -6.09 -0.06 -6.45
C THR A 296 -7.34 0.09 -7.32
N GLY A 297 -8.05 -0.99 -7.61
CA GLY A 297 -9.30 -0.95 -8.35
C GLY A 297 -10.42 -0.25 -7.58
N LYS A 298 -10.53 -0.43 -6.25
CA LYS A 298 -11.50 0.30 -5.42
C LYS A 298 -11.14 1.78 -5.30
N ALA A 299 -9.85 2.11 -5.13
CA ALA A 299 -9.41 3.51 -5.13
C ALA A 299 -9.61 4.18 -6.49
N ALA A 300 -9.44 3.45 -7.59
CA ALA A 300 -9.74 3.93 -8.93
C ALA A 300 -11.26 4.16 -9.14
N ALA A 301 -12.11 3.27 -8.61
CA ALA A 301 -13.56 3.49 -8.61
C ALA A 301 -13.93 4.75 -7.85
N ALA A 302 -13.30 5.01 -6.69
CA ALA A 302 -13.47 6.24 -5.94
C ALA A 302 -13.04 7.47 -6.76
N LEU A 303 -11.88 7.43 -7.42
CA LEU A 303 -11.45 8.53 -8.30
C LEU A 303 -12.47 8.82 -9.40
N VAL A 304 -13.04 7.78 -10.02
CA VAL A 304 -14.09 7.91 -11.06
C VAL A 304 -15.35 8.56 -10.50
N GLU A 305 -15.85 8.09 -9.34
CA GLU A 305 -17.02 8.66 -8.67
C GLU A 305 -16.80 10.13 -8.27
N TRP A 306 -15.63 10.45 -7.72
CA TRP A 306 -15.29 11.80 -7.28
C TRP A 306 -15.13 12.77 -8.44
N ALA A 307 -14.52 12.33 -9.54
CA ALA A 307 -14.45 13.10 -10.78
C ALA A 307 -15.83 13.40 -11.34
N ALA A 308 -16.71 12.40 -11.42
CA ALA A 308 -18.10 12.57 -11.88
C ALA A 308 -18.93 13.50 -10.97
N ALA A 309 -18.61 13.52 -9.67
CA ALA A 309 -19.22 14.44 -8.69
C ALA A 309 -18.64 15.87 -8.73
N GLY A 310 -17.67 16.15 -9.61
CA GLY A 310 -17.06 17.48 -9.74
C GLY A 310 -16.08 17.85 -8.63
N ARG A 311 -15.49 16.86 -7.96
CA ARG A 311 -14.53 17.11 -6.87
C ARG A 311 -13.23 17.78 -7.36
N TYR A 312 -12.85 17.54 -8.59
CA TYR A 312 -11.61 18.05 -9.19
C TYR A 312 -11.93 19.12 -10.23
N SER A 313 -11.21 20.25 -10.15
CA SER A 313 -11.27 21.26 -11.21
C SER A 313 -10.33 20.91 -12.36
N PRO A 314 -10.57 21.41 -13.58
CA PRO A 314 -9.67 21.20 -14.72
C PRO A 314 -8.25 21.75 -14.53
N GLU A 315 -8.07 22.70 -13.61
CA GLU A 315 -6.78 23.32 -13.30
C GLU A 315 -5.99 22.55 -12.24
N GLU A 316 -6.64 21.67 -11.48
CA GLU A 316 -5.97 20.87 -10.46
C GLU A 316 -5.08 19.80 -11.07
N THR A 317 -3.95 19.54 -10.41
CA THR A 317 -3.14 18.35 -10.65
C THR A 317 -3.58 17.25 -9.69
N VAL A 318 -3.97 16.10 -10.24
CA VAL A 318 -4.35 14.93 -9.46
C VAL A 318 -3.31 13.83 -9.65
N VAL A 319 -2.85 13.24 -8.55
CA VAL A 319 -1.89 12.13 -8.56
C VAL A 319 -2.55 10.88 -8.00
N PHE A 320 -2.77 9.89 -8.83
CA PHE A 320 -3.22 8.57 -8.37
C PHE A 320 -2.02 7.71 -7.97
N VAL A 321 -1.97 7.24 -6.73
CA VAL A 321 -0.90 6.37 -6.23
C VAL A 321 -1.22 4.92 -6.58
N HIS A 322 -0.53 4.40 -7.58
CA HIS A 322 -0.61 2.99 -7.95
C HIS A 322 0.23 2.14 -6.99
N THR A 323 -0.41 1.59 -5.97
CA THR A 323 0.26 0.87 -4.87
C THR A 323 0.69 -0.56 -5.22
N GLY A 324 0.50 -1.00 -6.46
CA GLY A 324 0.79 -2.37 -6.92
C GLY A 324 -0.42 -3.27 -6.91
N GLY A 325 -0.20 -4.58 -6.77
CA GLY A 325 -1.27 -5.56 -6.66
C GLY A 325 -1.46 -6.45 -7.90
N LEU A 326 -0.64 -6.30 -8.95
CA LEU A 326 -0.75 -7.09 -10.19
C LEU A 326 -1.01 -8.60 -9.96
N PRO A 327 -0.26 -9.32 -9.10
CA PRO A 327 -0.54 -10.74 -8.90
C PRO A 327 -1.94 -11.02 -8.34
N GLY A 328 -2.49 -10.12 -7.52
CA GLY A 328 -3.83 -10.25 -6.95
C GLY A 328 -4.93 -10.33 -8.01
N LEU A 329 -4.78 -9.66 -9.17
CA LEU A 329 -5.74 -9.73 -10.26
C LEU A 329 -5.95 -11.18 -10.75
N PHE A 330 -4.89 -11.99 -10.80
CA PHE A 330 -4.98 -13.38 -11.25
C PHE A 330 -5.71 -14.29 -10.26
N GLY A 331 -5.67 -13.97 -8.97
CA GLY A 331 -6.49 -14.64 -7.96
C GLY A 331 -8.00 -14.40 -8.15
N TYR A 332 -8.36 -13.35 -8.90
CA TYR A 332 -9.75 -12.97 -9.22
C TYR A 332 -10.08 -13.15 -10.72
N ALA A 333 -9.26 -13.89 -11.46
CA ALA A 333 -9.42 -14.04 -12.91
C ALA A 333 -10.80 -14.58 -13.33
N PRO A 334 -11.45 -15.54 -12.64
CA PRO A 334 -12.78 -16.02 -13.02
C PRO A 334 -13.84 -14.90 -13.04
N GLU A 335 -13.85 -14.04 -12.02
CA GLU A 335 -14.80 -12.92 -11.92
C GLU A 335 -14.50 -11.86 -12.98
N PHE A 336 -13.22 -11.52 -13.14
CA PHE A 336 -12.81 -10.57 -14.18
C PHE A 336 -13.25 -11.05 -15.57
N MET A 337 -13.05 -12.33 -15.88
CA MET A 337 -13.46 -12.91 -17.17
C MET A 337 -14.97 -12.92 -17.36
N ALA A 338 -15.75 -13.10 -16.27
CA ALA A 338 -17.20 -12.99 -16.33
C ALA A 338 -17.66 -11.55 -16.57
N GLU A 339 -17.05 -10.57 -15.89
CA GLU A 339 -17.34 -9.15 -16.08
C GLU A 339 -16.87 -8.60 -17.44
N ALA A 340 -15.76 -9.10 -17.96
CA ALA A 340 -15.22 -8.65 -19.25
C ALA A 340 -16.10 -9.04 -20.45
N ARG A 341 -17.04 -9.99 -20.27
CA ARG A 341 -17.98 -10.44 -21.31
C ARG A 341 -19.30 -9.66 -21.33
N LYS A 342 -19.55 -8.83 -20.32
CA LYS A 342 -20.69 -7.90 -20.26
C LYS A 342 -20.36 -6.62 -21.02
#